data_716e4b36809eaa60e039dd98eaa5af93
#
_entry.id   716e4b36809eaa60e039dd98eaa5af93
#
_cell.length_a   1.000
_cell.length_b   1.000
_cell.length_c   1.000
_cell.angle_alpha   90.00
_cell.angle_beta   90.00
_cell.angle_gamma   90.00
#
_symmetry.space_group_name_H-M   'P 1'
#
loop_
_entity.id
_entity.type
_entity.pdbx_description
1 polymer ?
#
loop_
_entity_poly.entity_id
_entity_poly.type
_entity_poly.pdbx_seq_one_letter_code
_entity_poly.pdbx_strand_id
1 'polypeptide(L)'
;VTITGNTATLYNGSSWGSISGGGSGGTVKGNSTVRIQNLSSGTTAYGFDKYAGNISGGTNVSGDRSLVLDHVTVDSLQASLSDFTHVSAVNQTRTSLDSLGGALTVTIEAGSSLILNGTSDLTTLILGEHASLTLQGLAADAVVVDITGTTNYTLSLTEIPASLDNIKFLNDGVLYDAAMSMDLQANSAMLFAQVPEPGSAALALAGLAPLLWRRRRKMSH
;
A
#
# COMPACT_ATOMS: atom_id res chain seq x y z
N VAL A 1 -22.27 -1.66 26.57
CA VAL A 1 -23.00 -1.70 25.30
C VAL A 1 -22.10 -2.30 24.26
N THR A 2 -22.59 -3.32 23.55
CA THR A 2 -21.86 -3.95 22.44
C THR A 2 -22.51 -3.54 21.14
N ILE A 3 -21.72 -3.01 20.21
CA ILE A 3 -22.16 -2.66 18.85
C ILE A 3 -21.48 -3.62 17.89
N THR A 4 -22.21 -4.17 16.93
CA THR A 4 -21.67 -5.09 15.91
C THR A 4 -21.41 -4.32 14.63
N GLY A 5 -20.13 -4.06 14.34
CA GLY A 5 -19.69 -3.22 13.23
C GLY A 5 -19.99 -1.73 13.43
N ASN A 6 -19.16 -0.87 12.93
CA ASN A 6 -19.37 0.57 12.96
C ASN A 6 -18.72 1.24 11.74
N THR A 7 -19.41 2.23 11.17
CA THR A 7 -18.88 3.04 10.07
C THR A 7 -19.15 4.51 10.35
N ALA A 8 -18.09 5.32 10.33
CA ALA A 8 -18.18 6.78 10.31
C ALA A 8 -17.80 7.27 8.91
N THR A 9 -18.66 8.03 8.28
CA THR A 9 -18.42 8.60 6.95
C THR A 9 -18.41 10.10 7.02
N LEU A 10 -17.40 10.70 6.43
CA LEU A 10 -17.19 12.11 6.39
C LEU A 10 -17.21 12.61 4.96
N TYR A 11 -18.00 13.64 4.74
CA TYR A 11 -18.15 14.30 3.45
C TYR A 11 -17.44 15.64 3.44
N ASN A 12 -17.09 16.10 2.26
CA ASN A 12 -16.59 17.43 2.03
C ASN A 12 -17.49 18.50 2.69
N GLY A 13 -16.88 19.45 3.41
CA GLY A 13 -17.60 20.50 4.13
C GLY A 13 -18.01 20.16 5.57
N SER A 14 -17.70 18.97 6.07
CA SER A 14 -17.92 18.64 7.49
C SER A 14 -16.84 19.29 8.37
N SER A 15 -17.22 19.86 9.51
CA SER A 15 -16.30 20.42 10.51
C SER A 15 -16.06 19.44 11.65
N TRP A 16 -14.85 19.41 12.22
CA TRP A 16 -14.44 18.28 13.06
C TRP A 16 -13.64 18.61 14.31
N GLY A 17 -13.94 17.82 15.29
CA GLY A 17 -13.05 17.50 16.38
C GLY A 17 -12.34 16.17 16.15
N SER A 18 -12.50 15.20 17.07
CA SER A 18 -11.99 13.84 16.92
C SER A 18 -13.04 12.91 16.34
N ILE A 19 -12.60 11.98 15.48
CA ILE A 19 -13.43 10.93 14.89
C ILE A 19 -12.90 9.60 15.37
N SER A 20 -13.78 8.73 15.82
CA SER A 20 -13.43 7.38 16.24
C SER A 20 -14.38 6.36 15.63
N GLY A 21 -13.83 5.32 15.05
CA GLY A 21 -14.55 4.15 14.58
C GLY A 21 -15.11 3.28 15.70
N GLY A 22 -14.55 3.41 16.93
CA GLY A 22 -15.05 2.75 18.15
C GLY A 22 -15.43 3.77 19.21
N GLY A 23 -16.59 3.61 19.84
CA GLY A 23 -17.08 4.51 20.88
C GLY A 23 -16.24 4.44 22.15
N SER A 24 -16.09 5.57 22.87
CA SER A 24 -15.54 5.59 24.22
C SER A 24 -16.50 4.91 25.17
N GLY A 25 -16.07 3.84 25.85
CA GLY A 25 -16.85 3.14 26.88
C GLY A 25 -17.71 1.99 26.41
N GLY A 26 -17.67 1.62 25.11
CA GLY A 26 -18.35 0.45 24.57
C GLY A 26 -17.39 -0.42 23.74
N THR A 27 -17.76 -1.69 23.55
CA THR A 27 -17.02 -2.61 22.66
C THR A 27 -17.76 -2.74 21.34
N VAL A 28 -17.05 -2.54 20.22
CA VAL A 28 -17.54 -2.86 18.88
C VAL A 28 -17.13 -4.31 18.58
N LYS A 29 -18.09 -5.18 18.35
CA LYS A 29 -17.87 -6.53 17.83
C LYS A 29 -17.89 -6.48 16.31
N GLY A 30 -16.82 -7.01 15.69
CA GLY A 30 -16.63 -6.97 14.24
C GLY A 30 -15.78 -5.77 13.81
N ASN A 31 -15.90 -5.41 12.55
CA ASN A 31 -15.05 -4.40 11.92
C ASN A 31 -15.53 -2.98 12.19
N SER A 32 -14.60 -2.05 12.19
CA SER A 32 -14.84 -0.61 12.23
C SER A 32 -14.28 0.05 10.98
N THR A 33 -15.03 0.97 10.39
CA THR A 33 -14.59 1.72 9.21
C THR A 33 -14.82 3.21 9.42
N VAL A 34 -13.76 3.99 9.23
CA VAL A 34 -13.85 5.44 9.05
C VAL A 34 -13.63 5.72 7.57
N ARG A 35 -14.61 6.35 6.92
CA ARG A 35 -14.53 6.75 5.52
C ARG A 35 -14.51 8.27 5.41
N ILE A 36 -13.50 8.79 4.72
CA ILE A 36 -13.42 10.20 4.31
C ILE A 36 -13.77 10.24 2.83
N GLN A 37 -14.82 10.98 2.49
CA GLN A 37 -15.36 10.94 1.14
C GLN A 37 -15.49 12.34 0.52
N ASN A 38 -15.07 12.47 -0.76
CA ASN A 38 -15.21 13.69 -1.57
C ASN A 38 -14.53 14.91 -0.93
N LEU A 39 -13.40 14.73 -0.26
CA LEU A 39 -12.62 15.84 0.27
C LEU A 39 -11.68 16.35 -0.81
N SER A 40 -11.84 17.63 -1.23
CA SER A 40 -11.00 18.26 -2.24
C SER A 40 -10.51 19.63 -1.81
N SER A 41 -9.31 20.02 -2.27
CA SER A 41 -8.80 21.38 -2.12
C SER A 41 -9.64 22.35 -2.94
N GLY A 42 -9.99 23.50 -2.38
CA GLY A 42 -10.73 24.56 -3.07
C GLY A 42 -12.24 24.65 -2.76
N THR A 43 -12.78 23.77 -1.96
CA THR A 43 -14.16 23.92 -1.41
C THR A 43 -14.15 24.80 -0.16
N THR A 44 -13.65 26.00 -0.35
CA THR A 44 -13.28 26.94 0.70
C THR A 44 -14.44 27.63 1.42
N ALA A 45 -15.67 27.16 1.31
CA ALA A 45 -16.77 27.75 2.06
C ALA A 45 -16.50 27.77 3.58
N TYR A 46 -15.56 26.97 4.09
CA TYR A 46 -15.21 26.89 5.51
C TYR A 46 -13.72 26.66 5.82
N GLY A 47 -12.81 26.91 4.88
CA GLY A 47 -11.36 26.91 5.17
C GLY A 47 -10.73 25.54 5.41
N PHE A 48 -11.24 24.47 4.81
CA PHE A 48 -10.75 23.11 4.99
C PHE A 48 -9.64 22.70 3.99
N ASP A 49 -8.67 23.53 3.77
CA ASP A 49 -7.43 23.09 3.11
C ASP A 49 -6.63 22.14 3.98
N LYS A 50 -7.01 22.00 5.27
CA LYS A 50 -6.25 21.24 6.26
C LYS A 50 -7.21 20.63 7.27
N TYR A 51 -7.29 19.30 7.29
CA TYR A 51 -7.91 18.61 8.40
C TYR A 51 -6.87 18.35 9.50
N ALA A 52 -6.96 19.05 10.61
CA ALA A 52 -6.03 18.97 11.73
C ALA A 52 -6.68 18.32 12.97
N GLY A 53 -7.47 17.29 12.79
CA GLY A 53 -8.11 16.55 13.88
C GLY A 53 -7.49 15.18 14.12
N ASN A 54 -8.01 14.45 15.11
CA ASN A 54 -7.65 13.07 15.36
C ASN A 54 -8.64 12.14 14.68
N ILE A 55 -8.14 11.14 13.95
CA ILE A 55 -8.95 10.07 13.37
C ILE A 55 -8.41 8.74 13.90
N SER A 56 -9.27 7.98 14.57
CA SER A 56 -8.92 6.69 15.17
C SER A 56 -9.83 5.58 14.66
N GLY A 57 -9.25 4.42 14.40
CA GLY A 57 -9.99 3.19 14.13
C GLY A 57 -10.77 2.66 15.33
N GLY A 58 -10.47 3.18 16.53
CA GLY A 58 -11.08 2.81 17.80
C GLY A 58 -10.30 1.75 18.56
N THR A 59 -10.16 1.93 19.87
CA THR A 59 -9.38 1.03 20.73
C THR A 59 -10.12 -0.22 21.18
N ASN A 60 -11.46 -0.16 21.20
CA ASN A 60 -12.34 -1.23 21.68
C ASN A 60 -13.07 -1.95 20.52
N VAL A 61 -12.35 -2.25 19.46
CA VAL A 61 -12.84 -2.94 18.26
C VAL A 61 -12.18 -4.30 18.17
N SER A 62 -12.99 -5.37 18.02
CA SER A 62 -12.47 -6.74 18.00
C SER A 62 -12.05 -7.21 16.60
N GLY A 63 -12.48 -6.54 15.55
CA GLY A 63 -12.16 -6.84 14.16
C GLY A 63 -11.23 -5.82 13.53
N ASP A 64 -11.24 -5.79 12.21
CA ASP A 64 -10.44 -4.85 11.43
C ASP A 64 -10.90 -3.41 11.65
N ARG A 65 -9.93 -2.51 11.65
CA ARG A 65 -10.12 -1.07 11.79
C ARG A 65 -9.59 -0.40 10.53
N SER A 66 -10.51 0.01 9.67
CA SER A 66 -10.16 0.50 8.34
C SER A 66 -10.35 2.01 8.22
N LEU A 67 -9.36 2.69 7.65
CA LEU A 67 -9.49 4.03 7.09
C LEU A 67 -9.68 3.91 5.58
N VAL A 68 -10.76 4.47 5.06
CA VAL A 68 -11.04 4.52 3.62
C VAL A 68 -11.01 5.97 3.16
N LEU A 69 -10.07 6.29 2.30
CA LEU A 69 -9.96 7.57 1.60
C LEU A 69 -10.63 7.44 0.24
N ASP A 70 -11.82 8.04 0.08
CA ASP A 70 -12.68 7.86 -1.07
C ASP A 70 -12.83 9.17 -1.83
N HIS A 71 -12.17 9.28 -2.97
CA HIS A 71 -12.12 10.51 -3.74
C HIS A 71 -11.59 11.70 -2.91
N VAL A 72 -10.51 11.48 -2.18
CA VAL A 72 -9.80 12.51 -1.41
C VAL A 72 -8.69 13.09 -2.28
N THR A 73 -8.78 14.39 -2.59
CA THR A 73 -7.87 15.08 -3.52
C THR A 73 -7.24 16.34 -2.89
N VAL A 74 -7.13 16.37 -1.57
CA VAL A 74 -6.33 17.38 -0.87
C VAL A 74 -4.85 17.02 -0.93
N ASP A 75 -3.96 18.00 -0.99
CA ASP A 75 -2.52 17.78 -1.08
C ASP A 75 -1.99 16.97 0.12
N SER A 76 -2.51 17.25 1.32
CA SER A 76 -2.16 16.53 2.53
C SER A 76 -3.35 16.43 3.48
N LEU A 77 -3.61 15.22 3.96
CA LEU A 77 -4.52 14.98 5.05
C LEU A 77 -3.73 15.12 6.37
N GLN A 78 -3.73 16.29 6.96
CA GLN A 78 -2.98 16.61 8.19
C GLN A 78 -3.65 16.06 9.46
N ALA A 79 -4.33 14.93 9.37
CA ALA A 79 -4.95 14.29 10.51
C ALA A 79 -3.94 13.45 11.29
N SER A 80 -4.04 13.49 12.62
CA SER A 80 -3.37 12.50 13.46
C SER A 80 -4.14 11.18 13.40
N LEU A 81 -3.54 10.16 12.78
CA LEU A 81 -4.14 8.84 12.62
C LEU A 81 -3.71 7.89 13.73
N SER A 82 -4.62 7.06 14.24
CA SER A 82 -4.31 6.02 15.23
C SER A 82 -5.22 4.81 15.13
N ASP A 83 -4.74 3.68 15.64
CA ASP A 83 -5.50 2.45 15.85
C ASP A 83 -6.12 1.84 14.58
N PHE A 84 -5.53 2.04 13.43
CA PHE A 84 -5.94 1.37 12.19
C PHE A 84 -5.18 0.07 11.97
N THR A 85 -5.82 -0.90 11.30
CA THR A 85 -5.20 -2.12 10.78
C THR A 85 -5.05 -2.06 9.26
N HIS A 86 -5.91 -1.28 8.60
CA HIS A 86 -5.95 -1.12 7.14
C HIS A 86 -6.14 0.34 6.75
N VAL A 87 -5.46 0.76 5.68
CA VAL A 87 -5.72 2.03 4.99
C VAL A 87 -5.99 1.72 3.52
N SER A 88 -7.05 2.31 2.96
CA SER A 88 -7.40 2.16 1.55
C SER A 88 -7.57 3.52 0.88
N ALA A 89 -6.96 3.69 -0.30
CA ALA A 89 -7.16 4.82 -1.18
C ALA A 89 -7.94 4.35 -2.42
N VAL A 90 -9.15 4.87 -2.60
CA VAL A 90 -10.09 4.41 -3.62
C VAL A 90 -10.62 5.59 -4.44
N ASN A 91 -11.23 5.29 -5.60
CA ASN A 91 -11.91 6.27 -6.44
C ASN A 91 -11.05 7.49 -6.79
N GLN A 92 -9.86 7.27 -7.36
CA GLN A 92 -8.93 8.34 -7.78
C GLN A 92 -8.48 9.25 -6.62
N THR A 93 -8.39 8.72 -5.42
CA THR A 93 -7.79 9.43 -4.28
C THR A 93 -6.35 9.82 -4.60
N ARG A 94 -5.98 11.06 -4.26
CA ARG A 94 -4.62 11.61 -4.41
C ARG A 94 -4.34 12.51 -3.22
N THR A 95 -3.56 12.03 -2.27
CA THR A 95 -3.25 12.78 -1.05
C THR A 95 -1.97 12.27 -0.40
N SER A 96 -1.46 13.03 0.56
CA SER A 96 -0.38 12.57 1.43
C SER A 96 -0.86 12.40 2.87
N LEU A 97 -0.22 11.47 3.58
CA LEU A 97 -0.40 11.20 5.00
C LEU A 97 0.94 11.30 5.72
N ASP A 98 0.93 11.77 6.95
CA ASP A 98 2.14 11.79 7.79
C ASP A 98 2.36 10.48 8.55
N SER A 99 1.32 9.66 8.68
CA SER A 99 1.40 8.32 9.26
C SER A 99 0.24 7.43 8.78
N LEU A 100 0.36 6.13 8.99
CA LEU A 100 -0.72 5.16 8.74
C LEU A 100 -1.51 4.79 10.01
N GLY A 101 -1.22 5.45 11.15
CA GLY A 101 -1.93 5.20 12.40
C GLY A 101 -1.81 3.76 12.93
N GLY A 102 -0.69 3.07 12.63
CA GLY A 102 -0.43 1.68 13.01
C GLY A 102 -0.97 0.64 12.01
N ALA A 103 -1.51 1.05 10.85
CA ALA A 103 -1.96 0.12 9.83
C ALA A 103 -0.79 -0.66 9.23
N LEU A 104 -0.97 -1.99 9.15
CA LEU A 104 -0.01 -2.92 8.57
C LEU A 104 -0.32 -3.27 7.11
N THR A 105 -1.54 -2.96 6.65
CA THR A 105 -2.00 -3.21 5.29
C THR A 105 -2.45 -1.91 4.63
N VAL A 106 -1.95 -1.68 3.40
CA VAL A 106 -2.38 -0.56 2.55
C VAL A 106 -2.87 -1.09 1.23
N THR A 107 -4.04 -0.61 0.80
CA THR A 107 -4.62 -0.89 -0.51
C THR A 107 -4.73 0.41 -1.31
N ILE A 108 -4.14 0.45 -2.49
CA ILE A 108 -4.28 1.54 -3.44
C ILE A 108 -5.04 1.01 -4.65
N GLU A 109 -6.30 1.40 -4.79
CA GLU A 109 -7.11 0.99 -5.94
C GLU A 109 -6.67 1.67 -7.24
N ALA A 110 -7.18 1.14 -8.35
CA ALA A 110 -6.83 1.60 -9.69
C ALA A 110 -6.96 3.13 -9.85
N GLY A 111 -5.91 3.76 -10.39
CA GLY A 111 -5.83 5.20 -10.64
C GLY A 111 -5.70 6.07 -9.39
N SER A 112 -5.62 5.48 -8.20
CA SER A 112 -5.40 6.22 -6.94
C SER A 112 -3.90 6.35 -6.63
N SER A 113 -3.53 7.39 -5.88
CA SER A 113 -2.17 7.61 -5.42
C SER A 113 -2.12 8.06 -3.97
N LEU A 114 -1.10 7.59 -3.24
CA LEU A 114 -0.86 7.95 -1.85
C LEU A 114 0.62 8.25 -1.66
N ILE A 115 0.91 9.29 -0.88
CA ILE A 115 2.26 9.62 -0.40
C ILE A 115 2.27 9.48 1.11
N LEU A 116 3.22 8.72 1.63
CA LEU A 116 3.44 8.58 3.07
C LEU A 116 4.77 9.23 3.45
N ASN A 117 4.68 10.29 4.25
CA ASN A 117 5.82 11.14 4.64
C ASN A 117 6.61 10.60 5.85
N GLY A 118 6.33 9.39 6.29
CA GLY A 118 7.02 8.74 7.41
C GLY A 118 7.49 7.33 7.07
N THR A 119 8.42 6.80 7.86
CA THR A 119 8.79 5.39 7.82
C THR A 119 7.61 4.52 8.24
N SER A 120 7.40 3.41 7.56
CA SER A 120 6.22 2.57 7.73
C SER A 120 6.58 1.14 8.12
N ASP A 121 5.84 0.58 9.09
CA ASP A 121 5.88 -0.83 9.51
C ASP A 121 4.93 -1.70 8.65
N LEU A 122 4.72 -1.35 7.40
CA LEU A 122 3.85 -2.09 6.48
C LEU A 122 4.33 -3.53 6.32
N THR A 123 3.38 -4.45 6.31
CA THR A 123 3.60 -5.87 5.99
C THR A 123 2.96 -6.28 4.67
N THR A 124 1.92 -5.58 4.24
CA THR A 124 1.17 -5.90 3.02
C THR A 124 0.80 -4.63 2.26
N LEU A 125 1.14 -4.60 0.99
CA LEU A 125 0.73 -3.57 0.03
C LEU A 125 -0.08 -4.23 -1.08
N ILE A 126 -1.23 -3.65 -1.43
CA ILE A 126 -2.08 -4.13 -2.54
C ILE A 126 -2.19 -2.96 -3.52
N LEU A 127 -1.69 -3.15 -4.73
CA LEU A 127 -1.63 -2.12 -5.75
C LEU A 127 -2.50 -2.52 -6.95
N GLY A 128 -3.49 -1.68 -7.27
CA GLY A 128 -4.31 -1.81 -8.47
C GLY A 128 -3.65 -1.22 -9.73
N GLU A 129 -4.30 -1.36 -10.85
CA GLU A 129 -3.80 -0.86 -12.14
C GLU A 129 -3.66 0.68 -12.12
N HIS A 130 -2.52 1.19 -12.56
CA HIS A 130 -2.14 2.60 -12.46
C HIS A 130 -2.14 3.17 -11.03
N ALA A 131 -2.06 2.32 -10.01
CA ALA A 131 -1.90 2.78 -8.64
C ALA A 131 -0.48 3.33 -8.42
N SER A 132 -0.36 4.32 -7.54
CA SER A 132 0.93 4.89 -7.17
C SER A 132 1.03 5.01 -5.66
N LEU A 133 2.12 4.49 -5.09
CA LEU A 133 2.45 4.65 -3.69
C LEU A 133 3.89 5.15 -3.55
N THR A 134 4.06 6.26 -2.83
CA THR A 134 5.37 6.76 -2.44
C THR A 134 5.51 6.69 -0.93
N LEU A 135 6.57 6.06 -0.45
CA LEU A 135 6.88 5.89 0.97
C LEU A 135 8.22 6.58 1.27
N GLN A 136 8.41 7.11 2.47
CA GLN A 136 9.73 7.53 2.92
C GLN A 136 10.66 6.33 3.02
N GLY A 137 10.23 5.29 3.72
CA GLY A 137 10.97 4.04 3.89
C GLY A 137 10.09 2.95 4.47
N LEU A 138 10.66 1.76 4.58
CA LEU A 138 10.03 0.57 5.15
C LEU A 138 10.83 0.14 6.39
N ALA A 139 10.17 0.01 7.52
CA ALA A 139 10.76 -0.43 8.78
C ALA A 139 10.43 -1.90 9.12
N ALA A 140 9.46 -2.51 8.42
CA ALA A 140 9.06 -3.89 8.66
C ALA A 140 10.13 -4.90 8.23
N ASP A 141 10.19 -6.02 8.96
CA ASP A 141 11.12 -7.12 8.67
C ASP A 141 10.77 -7.85 7.36
N ALA A 142 9.49 -7.84 6.95
CA ALA A 142 9.04 -8.44 5.69
C ALA A 142 7.83 -7.69 5.12
N VAL A 143 7.85 -7.45 3.82
CA VAL A 143 6.77 -6.78 3.08
C VAL A 143 6.39 -7.61 1.87
N VAL A 144 5.09 -7.86 1.72
CA VAL A 144 4.51 -8.45 0.49
C VAL A 144 3.77 -7.36 -0.27
N VAL A 145 4.15 -7.17 -1.53
CA VAL A 145 3.49 -6.25 -2.48
C VAL A 145 2.64 -7.08 -3.43
N ASP A 146 1.33 -7.08 -3.24
CA ASP A 146 0.39 -7.77 -4.12
C ASP A 146 0.06 -6.88 -5.32
N ILE A 147 0.45 -7.37 -6.50
CA ILE A 147 0.21 -6.73 -7.80
C ILE A 147 -0.64 -7.65 -8.71
N THR A 148 -1.40 -8.56 -8.12
CA THR A 148 -2.23 -9.52 -8.87
C THR A 148 -3.20 -8.79 -9.79
N GLY A 149 -3.18 -9.13 -11.07
CA GLY A 149 -4.00 -8.49 -12.10
C GLY A 149 -3.57 -7.07 -12.49
N THR A 150 -2.38 -6.63 -12.06
CA THR A 150 -1.84 -5.30 -12.32
C THR A 150 -0.59 -5.39 -13.19
N THR A 151 -0.56 -4.64 -14.29
CA THR A 151 0.60 -4.57 -15.20
C THR A 151 1.34 -3.25 -15.12
N ASN A 152 0.69 -2.22 -14.56
CA ASN A 152 1.21 -0.87 -14.51
C ASN A 152 0.93 -0.25 -13.14
N TYR A 153 1.95 -0.12 -12.31
CA TYR A 153 1.90 0.49 -10.99
C TYR A 153 3.20 1.27 -10.73
N THR A 154 3.19 2.12 -9.69
CA THR A 154 4.39 2.81 -9.20
C THR A 154 4.53 2.60 -7.71
N LEU A 155 5.67 2.05 -7.29
CA LEU A 155 6.06 1.97 -5.89
C LEU A 155 7.42 2.63 -5.72
N SER A 156 7.47 3.75 -5.03
CA SER A 156 8.66 4.55 -4.83
C SER A 156 9.02 4.67 -3.36
N LEU A 157 10.32 4.65 -3.04
CA LEU A 157 10.85 4.99 -1.73
C LEU A 157 11.68 6.28 -1.85
N THR A 158 11.52 7.21 -0.91
CA THR A 158 12.35 8.43 -0.85
C THR A 158 13.64 8.22 -0.08
N GLU A 159 13.83 7.05 0.54
CA GLU A 159 15.06 6.58 1.15
C GLU A 159 15.44 5.24 0.53
N ILE A 160 16.68 5.11 0.05
CA ILE A 160 17.15 3.86 -0.58
C ILE A 160 17.30 2.79 0.50
N PRO A 161 16.60 1.64 0.39
CA PRO A 161 16.71 0.57 1.39
C PRO A 161 18.08 -0.09 1.34
N ALA A 162 18.58 -0.52 2.50
CA ALA A 162 19.86 -1.21 2.61
C ALA A 162 19.84 -2.61 1.96
N SER A 163 18.70 -3.27 1.92
CA SER A 163 18.48 -4.58 1.30
C SER A 163 17.05 -4.68 0.77
N LEU A 164 16.85 -5.55 -0.22
CA LEU A 164 15.54 -5.92 -0.77
C LEU A 164 15.10 -7.32 -0.37
N ASP A 165 15.90 -8.06 0.40
CA ASP A 165 15.68 -9.50 0.69
C ASP A 165 14.32 -9.76 1.33
N ASN A 166 13.83 -8.81 2.11
CA ASN A 166 12.58 -8.89 2.86
C ASN A 166 11.35 -8.36 2.07
N ILE A 167 11.56 -7.88 0.84
CA ILE A 167 10.48 -7.35 0.00
C ILE A 167 10.18 -8.38 -1.10
N LYS A 168 8.94 -8.85 -1.16
CA LYS A 168 8.47 -9.79 -2.18
C LYS A 168 7.27 -9.23 -2.91
N PHE A 169 7.21 -9.47 -4.21
CA PHE A 169 6.05 -9.16 -5.03
C PHE A 169 5.22 -10.42 -5.24
N LEU A 170 3.92 -10.33 -5.00
CA LEU A 170 2.95 -11.39 -5.27
C LEU A 170 2.19 -11.04 -6.55
N ASN A 171 2.20 -11.95 -7.54
CA ASN A 171 1.39 -11.84 -8.74
C ASN A 171 0.82 -13.21 -9.11
N ASP A 172 -0.51 -13.32 -9.18
CA ASP A 172 -1.24 -14.55 -9.52
C ASP A 172 -0.78 -15.78 -8.71
N GLY A 173 -0.52 -15.58 -7.41
CA GLY A 173 -0.10 -16.63 -6.49
C GLY A 173 1.39 -16.99 -6.55
N VAL A 174 2.18 -16.30 -7.38
CA VAL A 174 3.64 -16.49 -7.50
C VAL A 174 4.36 -15.35 -6.81
N LEU A 175 5.35 -15.69 -5.97
CA LEU A 175 6.22 -14.71 -5.32
C LEU A 175 7.47 -14.45 -6.17
N TYR A 176 7.76 -13.19 -6.40
CA TYR A 176 8.95 -12.69 -7.10
C TYR A 176 9.82 -11.89 -6.14
N ASP A 177 11.12 -11.92 -6.36
CA ASP A 177 12.04 -11.04 -5.67
C ASP A 177 11.82 -9.59 -6.09
N ALA A 178 12.13 -8.66 -5.20
CA ALA A 178 12.12 -7.25 -5.51
C ALA A 178 13.39 -6.86 -6.25
N ALA A 179 13.25 -5.99 -7.24
CA ALA A 179 14.35 -5.25 -7.85
C ALA A 179 14.10 -3.76 -7.69
N MET A 180 15.15 -2.94 -7.79
CA MET A 180 15.03 -1.49 -7.70
C MET A 180 15.83 -0.78 -8.79
N SER A 181 15.28 0.36 -9.23
CA SER A 181 16.00 1.39 -9.97
C SER A 181 16.26 2.55 -9.02
N MET A 182 17.53 2.96 -8.89
CA MET A 182 17.95 3.99 -7.94
C MET A 182 18.20 5.31 -8.63
N ASP A 183 17.75 6.39 -8.03
CA ASP A 183 18.19 7.75 -8.32
C ASP A 183 19.08 8.23 -7.16
N LEU A 184 20.40 8.17 -7.38
CA LEU A 184 21.39 8.53 -6.35
C LEU A 184 21.42 10.04 -6.07
N GLN A 185 20.98 10.89 -7.01
CA GLN A 185 20.91 12.33 -6.80
C GLN A 185 19.72 12.71 -5.94
N ALA A 186 18.57 12.05 -6.16
CA ALA A 186 17.37 12.24 -5.36
C ALA A 186 17.33 11.38 -4.07
N ASN A 187 18.33 10.49 -3.87
CA ASN A 187 18.33 9.50 -2.80
C ASN A 187 17.02 8.69 -2.74
N SER A 188 16.51 8.27 -3.88
CA SER A 188 15.24 7.57 -4.01
C SER A 188 15.38 6.27 -4.79
N ALA A 189 14.43 5.36 -4.58
CA ALA A 189 14.36 4.10 -5.29
C ALA A 189 12.95 3.83 -5.80
N MET A 190 12.85 3.24 -6.98
CA MET A 190 11.61 2.67 -7.51
C MET A 190 11.70 1.15 -7.43
N LEU A 191 10.68 0.52 -6.84
CA LEU A 191 10.63 -0.92 -6.64
C LEU A 191 9.73 -1.60 -7.66
N PHE A 192 10.13 -2.78 -8.12
CA PHE A 192 9.37 -3.60 -9.07
C PHE A 192 9.66 -5.09 -8.87
N ALA A 193 8.75 -5.95 -9.37
CA ALA A 193 8.94 -7.39 -9.37
C ALA A 193 10.06 -7.79 -10.33
N GLN A 194 11.01 -8.60 -9.87
CA GLN A 194 12.03 -9.19 -10.73
C GLN A 194 11.44 -10.43 -11.43
N VAL A 195 10.72 -10.20 -12.51
CA VAL A 195 10.20 -11.29 -13.34
C VAL A 195 11.34 -11.86 -14.19
N PRO A 196 11.67 -13.17 -14.10
CA PRO A 196 12.68 -13.77 -14.97
C PRO A 196 12.27 -13.61 -16.42
N GLU A 197 13.18 -13.11 -17.27
CA GLU A 197 12.91 -13.02 -18.70
C GLU A 197 12.59 -14.42 -19.28
N PRO A 198 11.51 -14.56 -20.06
CA PRO A 198 11.14 -15.87 -20.63
C PRO A 198 12.26 -16.48 -21.50
N GLY A 199 13.20 -15.66 -21.97
CA GLY A 199 14.35 -16.07 -22.77
C GLY A 199 15.46 -16.77 -21.99
N SER A 200 15.66 -16.48 -20.70
CA SER A 200 16.75 -17.05 -19.92
C SER A 200 16.54 -18.54 -19.60
N ALA A 201 15.32 -18.97 -19.33
CA ALA A 201 14.98 -20.39 -19.16
C ALA A 201 15.06 -21.17 -20.50
N ALA A 202 14.62 -20.55 -21.60
CA ALA A 202 14.71 -21.15 -22.94
C ALA A 202 16.17 -21.26 -23.43
N LEU A 203 17.02 -20.26 -23.16
CA LEU A 203 18.44 -20.30 -23.47
C LEU A 203 19.20 -21.35 -22.64
N ALA A 204 18.87 -21.50 -21.36
CA ALA A 204 19.46 -22.55 -20.52
C ALA A 204 19.09 -23.95 -21.02
N LEU A 205 17.84 -24.18 -21.43
CA LEU A 205 17.39 -25.45 -22.03
C LEU A 205 18.00 -25.68 -23.42
N ALA A 206 18.09 -24.66 -24.26
CA ALA A 206 18.73 -24.75 -25.57
C ALA A 206 20.23 -25.01 -25.48
N GLY A 207 20.90 -24.45 -24.47
CA GLY A 207 22.33 -24.70 -24.21
C GLY A 207 22.62 -26.11 -23.69
N LEU A 208 21.68 -26.78 -23.02
CA LEU A 208 21.83 -28.16 -22.53
C LEU A 208 21.52 -29.22 -23.58
N ALA A 209 20.67 -28.92 -24.56
CA ALA A 209 20.27 -29.88 -25.60
C ALA A 209 21.48 -30.45 -26.41
N PRO A 210 22.47 -29.65 -26.85
CA PRO A 210 23.65 -30.20 -27.56
C PRO A 210 24.55 -31.08 -26.67
N LEU A 211 24.61 -30.80 -25.36
CA LEU A 211 25.38 -31.59 -24.40
C LEU A 211 24.78 -32.98 -24.18
N LEU A 212 23.47 -33.06 -24.11
CA LEU A 212 22.73 -34.30 -23.95
C LEU A 212 22.80 -35.14 -25.23
N TRP A 213 22.81 -34.52 -26.43
CA TRP A 213 22.92 -35.20 -27.70
C TRP A 213 24.34 -35.76 -27.96
N ARG A 214 25.36 -35.07 -27.50
CA ARG A 214 26.77 -35.53 -27.56
C ARG A 214 27.03 -36.75 -26.68
N ARG A 215 26.32 -36.88 -25.55
CA ARG A 215 26.44 -38.03 -24.64
C ARG A 215 25.83 -39.31 -25.24
N ARG A 216 24.74 -39.21 -26.00
CA ARG A 216 24.11 -40.38 -26.63
C ARG A 216 24.95 -41.01 -27.75
N ARG A 217 25.79 -40.23 -28.45
CA ARG A 217 26.66 -40.76 -29.52
C ARG A 217 27.88 -41.53 -29.03
N LYS A 218 28.23 -41.45 -27.76
CA LYS A 218 29.38 -42.20 -27.21
C LYS A 218 29.01 -43.56 -26.60
N MET A 219 27.75 -43.94 -26.55
CA MET A 219 27.28 -45.24 -26.04
C MET A 219 26.88 -46.26 -27.16
N SER A 220 27.16 -45.99 -28.40
CA SER A 220 26.85 -46.87 -29.54
C SER A 220 28.13 -47.34 -30.28
N HIS A 221 29.18 -47.70 -29.49
CA HIS A 221 30.33 -48.51 -29.99
C HIS A 221 30.71 -49.54 -28.95
#